data_500f6fda36eccb89df40061566572a2e
#
_entry.id   500f6fda36eccb89df40061566572a2e
#
_cell.length_a   1.000
_cell.length_b   1.000
_cell.length_c   1.000
_cell.angle_alpha   90.00
_cell.angle_beta   90.00
_cell.angle_gamma   90.00
#
_symmetry.space_group_name_H-M   'P 1'
#
loop_
_entity.id
_entity.type
_entity.pdbx_description
1 polymer ?
#
loop_
_entity_poly.entity_id
_entity_poly.type
_entity_poly.pdbx_seq_one_letter_code
_entity_poly.pdbx_strand_id
1 'polypeptide(L)'
;MQTLARACPDFRFGETEPAYRSLARPKAIAPWRFTGTMTGPLIPPGFAPTGRRVEIHGDDHWDFRGELVCRCEAVYDLNGVGVQLGAVPAPGSGAERVAVLVQRVQARRLRRSAAG
;
A
#
# COMPACT_ATOMS: atom_id res chain seq x y z
N MET A 1 -6.27 6.01 4.46
CA MET A 1 -5.99 7.41 4.06
C MET A 1 -5.38 8.26 5.16
N GLN A 2 -5.98 8.28 6.36
CA GLN A 2 -5.43 9.03 7.51
C GLN A 2 -3.97 8.67 7.84
N THR A 3 -3.60 7.40 7.70
CA THR A 3 -2.24 6.91 7.94
C THR A 3 -1.22 7.56 7.00
N LEU A 4 -1.54 7.62 5.71
CA LEU A 4 -0.68 8.27 4.70
C LEU A 4 -0.62 9.79 4.91
N ALA A 5 -1.75 10.41 5.26
CA ALA A 5 -1.81 11.85 5.51
C ALA A 5 -0.98 12.26 6.73
N ARG A 6 -0.89 11.42 7.75
CA ARG A 6 -0.03 11.66 8.93
C ARG A 6 1.45 11.51 8.60
N ALA A 7 1.79 10.53 7.75
CA ALA A 7 3.17 10.33 7.30
C ALA A 7 3.64 11.45 6.36
N CYS A 8 2.74 12.00 5.56
CA CYS A 8 3.01 13.02 4.56
C CYS A 8 2.10 14.24 4.77
N PRO A 9 2.42 15.18 5.68
CA PRO A 9 1.56 16.34 5.94
C PRO A 9 1.35 17.27 4.75
N ASP A 10 2.28 17.29 3.80
CA ASP A 10 2.22 18.06 2.55
C ASP A 10 1.50 17.32 1.41
N PHE A 11 0.74 16.27 1.73
CA PHE A 11 0.14 15.38 0.75
C PHE A 11 -0.80 16.11 -0.21
N ARG A 12 -0.84 15.60 -1.44
CA ARG A 12 -1.86 15.91 -2.44
C ARG A 12 -2.52 14.61 -2.86
N PHE A 13 -3.82 14.64 -2.93
CA PHE A 13 -4.65 13.49 -3.28
C PHE A 13 -5.68 13.92 -4.32
N GLY A 14 -5.86 13.09 -5.33
CA GLY A 14 -6.86 13.35 -6.35
C GLY A 14 -7.22 12.10 -7.13
N GLU A 15 -8.42 12.10 -7.70
CA GLU A 15 -8.84 11.07 -8.63
C GLU A 15 -8.04 11.20 -9.94
N THR A 16 -7.61 10.07 -10.49
CA THR A 16 -6.88 10.02 -11.77
C THR A 16 -7.82 9.91 -12.95
N GLU A 17 -9.00 9.35 -12.73
CA GLU A 17 -10.04 9.16 -13.71
C GLU A 17 -11.40 8.99 -13.00
N PRO A 18 -12.53 9.15 -13.73
CA PRO A 18 -13.85 8.89 -13.13
C PRO A 18 -13.99 7.49 -12.58
N ALA A 19 -14.75 7.35 -11.51
CA ALA A 19 -15.00 6.07 -10.89
C ALA A 19 -15.69 5.09 -11.83
N TYR A 20 -15.31 3.81 -11.74
CA TYR A 20 -15.94 2.71 -12.46
C TYR A 20 -17.03 2.08 -11.60
N ARG A 21 -18.18 1.87 -12.18
CA ARG A 21 -19.31 1.21 -11.50
C ARG A 21 -19.43 -0.23 -11.96
N SER A 22 -19.65 -1.15 -11.02
CA SER A 22 -19.96 -2.54 -11.33
C SER A 22 -21.30 -2.64 -12.07
N LEU A 23 -21.37 -3.49 -13.09
CA LEU A 23 -22.60 -3.78 -13.82
C LEU A 23 -23.51 -4.77 -13.07
N ALA A 24 -22.96 -5.52 -12.10
CA ALA A 24 -23.66 -6.62 -11.45
C ALA A 24 -23.97 -6.37 -9.97
N ARG A 25 -23.27 -5.45 -9.32
CA ARG A 25 -23.35 -5.22 -7.87
C ARG A 25 -23.33 -3.74 -7.54
N PRO A 26 -23.85 -3.33 -6.36
CA PRO A 26 -23.81 -1.94 -5.92
C PRO A 26 -22.39 -1.58 -5.42
N LYS A 27 -21.44 -1.60 -6.33
CA LYS A 27 -20.01 -1.34 -6.07
C LYS A 27 -19.44 -0.37 -7.09
N ALA A 28 -18.46 0.41 -6.66
CA ALA A 28 -17.66 1.26 -7.54
C ALA A 28 -16.19 1.20 -7.13
N ILE A 29 -15.31 1.45 -8.09
CA ILE A 29 -13.88 1.58 -7.89
C ILE A 29 -13.47 2.97 -8.35
N ALA A 30 -12.81 3.73 -7.47
CA ALA A 30 -12.32 5.07 -7.75
C ALA A 30 -10.79 5.09 -7.74
N PRO A 31 -10.14 5.12 -8.91
CA PRO A 31 -8.68 5.23 -8.98
C PRO A 31 -8.21 6.60 -8.47
N TRP A 32 -7.12 6.60 -7.73
CA TRP A 32 -6.55 7.81 -7.16
C TRP A 32 -5.03 7.84 -7.21
N ARG A 33 -4.47 9.02 -7.03
CA ARG A 33 -3.04 9.27 -6.88
C ARG A 33 -2.80 10.09 -5.62
N PHE A 34 -1.81 9.67 -4.87
CA PHE A 34 -1.32 10.34 -3.68
C PHE A 34 0.15 10.71 -3.88
N THR A 35 0.51 11.94 -3.56
CA THR A 35 1.91 12.39 -3.53
C THR A 35 2.17 13.11 -2.23
N GLY A 36 3.39 13.00 -1.72
CA GLY A 36 3.79 13.71 -0.51
C GLY A 36 5.23 13.43 -0.14
N THR A 37 5.69 14.12 0.89
CA THR A 37 7.02 13.93 1.46
C THR A 37 6.88 13.28 2.84
N MET A 38 7.54 12.14 3.04
CA MET A 38 7.43 11.37 4.28
C MET A 38 8.25 12.01 5.40
N THR A 39 7.65 12.92 6.11
CA THR A 39 8.25 13.58 7.28
C THR A 39 7.79 12.98 8.61
N GLY A 40 6.74 12.17 8.61
CA GLY A 40 6.24 11.42 9.75
C GLY A 40 6.31 9.91 9.53
N PRO A 41 6.15 9.10 10.58
CA PRO A 41 6.14 7.64 10.46
C PRO A 41 4.87 7.15 9.78
N LEU A 42 4.98 6.07 9.00
CA LEU A 42 3.84 5.35 8.44
C LEU A 42 3.46 4.19 9.35
N ILE A 43 2.38 4.31 10.08
CA ILE A 43 1.88 3.31 11.03
C ILE A 43 0.41 2.98 10.72
N PRO A 44 0.04 1.70 10.48
CA PRO A 44 0.91 0.56 10.23
C PRO A 44 1.65 0.66 8.90
N PRO A 45 2.77 -0.05 8.71
CA PRO A 45 3.36 -1.05 9.61
C PRO A 45 4.39 -0.50 10.61
N GLY A 46 4.75 0.76 10.55
CA GLY A 46 5.75 1.35 11.43
C GLY A 46 7.03 1.74 10.70
N PHE A 47 6.93 2.15 9.44
CA PHE A 47 8.06 2.68 8.69
C PHE A 47 8.50 4.03 9.23
N ALA A 48 9.80 4.18 9.48
CA ALA A 48 10.39 5.44 9.93
C ALA A 48 10.37 6.51 8.82
N PRO A 49 10.22 7.79 9.18
CA PRO A 49 10.28 8.88 8.21
C PRO A 49 11.65 8.98 7.56
N THR A 50 11.69 9.11 6.24
CA THR A 50 12.93 9.19 5.45
C THR A 50 13.13 10.54 4.78
N GLY A 51 12.14 11.43 4.82
CA GLY A 51 12.13 12.70 4.12
C GLY A 51 12.02 12.58 2.59
N ARG A 52 11.81 11.37 2.08
CA ARG A 52 11.67 11.14 0.64
C ARG A 52 10.28 11.50 0.15
N ARG A 53 10.21 11.96 -1.10
CA ARG A 53 8.96 12.12 -1.81
C ARG A 53 8.45 10.78 -2.27
N VAL A 54 7.16 10.54 -2.08
CA VAL A 54 6.49 9.32 -2.53
C VAL A 54 5.35 9.65 -3.49
N GLU A 55 5.11 8.74 -4.41
CA GLU A 55 3.97 8.74 -5.30
C GLU A 55 3.30 7.38 -5.23
N ILE A 56 2.02 7.37 -4.88
CA ILE A 56 1.25 6.15 -4.66
C ILE A 56 0.02 6.22 -5.54
N HIS A 57 -0.20 5.16 -6.31
CA HIS A 57 -1.43 4.93 -7.05
C HIS A 57 -2.23 3.85 -6.35
N GLY A 58 -3.52 4.04 -6.24
CA GLY A 58 -4.39 3.07 -5.63
C GLY A 58 -5.83 3.23 -6.10
N ASP A 59 -6.68 2.43 -5.52
CA ASP A 59 -8.11 2.43 -5.78
C ASP A 59 -8.89 2.43 -4.47
N ASP A 60 -9.94 3.21 -4.41
CA ASP A 60 -10.96 3.07 -3.38
C ASP A 60 -12.06 2.15 -3.91
N HIS A 61 -12.38 1.13 -3.16
CA HIS A 61 -13.47 0.21 -3.42
C HIS A 61 -14.65 0.59 -2.54
N TRP A 62 -15.74 1.01 -3.14
CA TRP A 62 -16.95 1.45 -2.44
C TRP A 62 -18.07 0.45 -2.59
N ASP A 63 -18.66 0.05 -1.47
CA ASP A 63 -19.92 -0.67 -1.43
C ASP A 63 -21.03 0.32 -1.13
N PHE A 64 -22.13 0.24 -1.88
CA PHE A 64 -23.30 1.10 -1.70
C PHE A 64 -24.47 0.34 -1.09
N ARG A 65 -25.22 1.06 -0.28
CA ARG A 65 -26.56 0.67 0.13
C ARG A 65 -27.52 1.77 -0.30
N GLY A 66 -28.29 1.54 -1.38
CA GLY A 66 -29.00 2.60 -2.05
C GLY A 66 -28.02 3.62 -2.65
N GLU A 67 -28.17 4.88 -2.29
CA GLU A 67 -27.27 5.97 -2.73
C GLU A 67 -26.14 6.27 -1.75
N LEU A 68 -26.08 5.54 -0.62
CA LEU A 68 -25.07 5.76 0.42
C LEU A 68 -23.93 4.76 0.32
N VAL A 69 -22.71 5.27 0.51
CA VAL A 69 -21.52 4.42 0.68
C VAL A 69 -21.57 3.80 2.07
N CYS A 70 -21.67 2.47 2.15
CA CYS A 70 -21.69 1.75 3.42
C CYS A 70 -20.34 1.14 3.79
N ARG A 71 -19.43 0.99 2.83
CA ARG A 71 -18.07 0.48 3.05
C ARG A 71 -17.12 1.11 2.04
N CYS A 72 -15.92 1.47 2.53
CA CYS A 72 -14.83 1.94 1.70
C CYS A 72 -13.55 1.18 2.07
N GLU A 73 -12.89 0.60 1.07
CA GLU A 73 -11.61 -0.08 1.24
C GLU A 73 -10.60 0.52 0.26
N ALA A 74 -9.48 1.01 0.78
CA ALA A 74 -8.39 1.50 -0.03
C ALA A 74 -7.42 0.37 -0.36
N VAL A 75 -7.11 0.20 -1.64
CA VAL A 75 -6.17 -0.82 -2.13
C VAL A 75 -5.02 -0.10 -2.82
N TYR A 76 -3.80 -0.34 -2.35
CA TYR A 76 -2.59 0.22 -2.95
C TYR A 76 -1.38 -0.68 -2.70
N ASP A 77 -0.32 -0.48 -3.46
CA ASP A 77 0.91 -1.27 -3.37
C ASP A 77 1.79 -0.81 -2.20
N LEU A 78 1.59 -1.41 -1.03
CA LEU A 78 2.39 -1.13 0.16
C LEU A 78 3.87 -1.51 -0.01
N ASN A 79 4.15 -2.57 -0.76
CA ASN A 79 5.54 -2.97 -1.05
C ASN A 79 6.23 -1.90 -1.90
N GLY A 80 5.57 -1.38 -2.92
CA GLY A 80 6.08 -0.27 -3.74
C GLY A 80 6.35 0.98 -2.93
N VAL A 81 5.47 1.31 -1.97
CA VAL A 81 5.70 2.39 -1.01
C VAL A 81 6.95 2.13 -0.18
N GLY A 82 7.10 0.92 0.34
CA GLY A 82 8.28 0.52 1.11
C GLY A 82 9.57 0.65 0.32
N VAL A 83 9.57 0.29 -0.97
CA VAL A 83 10.72 0.45 -1.87
C VAL A 83 11.05 1.94 -2.06
N GLN A 84 10.07 2.79 -2.34
CA GLN A 84 10.27 4.23 -2.50
C GLN A 84 10.87 4.87 -1.24
N LEU A 85 10.47 4.41 -0.07
CA LEU A 85 10.95 4.89 1.21
C LEU A 85 12.31 4.29 1.63
N GLY A 86 12.80 3.29 0.92
CA GLY A 86 14.02 2.57 1.29
C GLY A 86 13.82 1.58 2.44
N ALA A 87 12.57 1.31 2.85
CA ALA A 87 12.25 0.35 3.92
C ALA A 87 12.23 -1.11 3.41
N VAL A 88 12.02 -1.29 2.11
CA VAL A 88 11.97 -2.59 1.43
C VAL A 88 13.06 -2.60 0.35
N PRO A 89 13.80 -3.71 0.17
CA PRO A 89 14.83 -3.81 -0.85
C PRO A 89 14.28 -3.60 -2.26
N ALA A 90 14.97 -2.80 -3.07
CA ALA A 90 14.59 -2.61 -4.46
C ALA A 90 14.81 -3.91 -5.26
N PRO A 91 13.95 -4.20 -6.26
CA PRO A 91 14.12 -5.37 -7.14
C PRO A 91 15.50 -5.38 -7.79
N GLY A 92 16.17 -6.54 -7.80
CA GLY A 92 17.50 -6.73 -8.35
C GLY A 92 18.66 -6.21 -7.49
N SER A 93 18.41 -5.63 -6.32
CA SER A 93 19.45 -5.14 -5.43
C SER A 93 20.13 -6.27 -4.64
N GLY A 94 21.33 -5.98 -4.10
CA GLY A 94 22.02 -6.91 -3.19
C GLY A 94 21.22 -7.19 -1.92
N ALA A 95 20.51 -6.19 -1.40
CA ALA A 95 19.64 -6.33 -0.24
C ALA A 95 18.46 -7.28 -0.52
N GLU A 96 17.91 -7.28 -1.73
CA GLU A 96 16.89 -8.23 -2.13
C GLU A 96 17.42 -9.67 -2.12
N ARG A 97 18.64 -9.89 -2.61
CA ARG A 97 19.29 -11.20 -2.58
C ARG A 97 19.41 -11.74 -1.15
N VAL A 98 19.80 -10.89 -0.22
CA VAL A 98 19.86 -11.25 1.20
C VAL A 98 18.47 -11.58 1.74
N ALA A 99 17.47 -10.77 1.42
CA ALA A 99 16.08 -11.01 1.83
C ALA A 99 15.54 -12.34 1.28
N VAL A 100 15.87 -12.70 0.04
CA VAL A 100 15.50 -13.98 -0.57
C VAL A 100 16.17 -15.15 0.16
N LEU A 101 17.44 -15.04 0.54
CA LEU A 101 18.13 -16.06 1.31
C LEU A 101 17.49 -16.29 2.68
N VAL A 102 17.15 -15.21 3.37
CA VAL A 102 16.44 -15.26 4.66
C VAL A 102 15.08 -15.96 4.48
N GLN A 103 14.34 -15.59 3.46
CA GLN A 103 13.03 -16.19 3.16
C GLN A 103 13.14 -17.70 2.89
N ARG A 104 14.18 -18.13 2.18
CA ARG A 104 14.41 -19.57 1.93
C ARG A 104 14.63 -20.35 3.22
N VAL A 105 15.36 -19.79 4.18
CA VAL A 105 15.54 -20.41 5.50
C VAL A 105 14.21 -20.49 6.25
N GLN A 106 13.44 -19.40 6.25
CA GLN A 106 12.12 -19.38 6.88
C GLN A 106 11.15 -20.36 6.22
N ALA A 107 11.18 -20.49 4.90
CA ALA A 107 10.34 -21.43 4.17
C ALA A 107 10.61 -22.89 4.59
N ARG A 108 11.86 -23.24 4.83
CA ARG A 108 12.22 -24.57 5.35
C ARG A 108 11.62 -24.83 6.73
N ARG A 109 11.69 -23.84 7.63
CA ARG A 109 11.10 -23.92 8.97
C ARG A 109 9.58 -24.08 8.91
N LEU A 110 8.92 -23.27 8.09
CA LEU A 110 7.47 -23.32 7.92
C LEU A 110 7.00 -24.66 7.35
N ARG A 111 7.72 -25.23 6.38
CA ARG A 111 7.41 -26.57 5.85
C ARG A 111 7.57 -27.68 6.89
N ARG A 112 8.59 -27.60 7.74
CA ARG A 112 8.80 -28.55 8.85
C ARG A 112 7.66 -28.47 9.86
N SER A 113 7.21 -27.25 10.22
CA SER A 113 6.09 -27.04 11.12
C SER A 113 4.77 -27.57 10.53
N ALA A 114 4.56 -27.44 9.23
CA ALA A 114 3.37 -27.96 8.54
C ALA A 114 3.37 -29.49 8.42
N ALA A 115 4.57 -30.14 8.34
CA ALA A 115 4.72 -31.59 8.27
C ALA A 115 4.66 -32.28 9.64
N GLY A 116 4.88 -31.54 10.69
CA GLY A 116 4.80 -32.00 12.08
C GLY A 116 3.44 -31.72 12.67
#